data_b021c1096450eb2a2651ff38ebb0db6b
#
_entry.id   b021c1096450eb2a2651ff38ebb0db6b
#
_cell.length_a   1.000
_cell.length_b   1.000
_cell.length_c   1.000
_cell.angle_alpha   90.00
_cell.angle_beta   90.00
_cell.angle_gamma   90.00
#
_symmetry.space_group_name_H-M   'P 1'
#
loop_
_entity.id
_entity.type
_entity.pdbx_description
1 polymer ?
#
loop_
_entity_poly.entity_id
_entity_poly.type
_entity_poly.pdbx_seq_one_letter_code
_entity_poly.pdbx_strand_id
1 'polypeptide(L)'
;MKFCSVILLLFVTATAMAMPLGTNSRSVVPSDLQQLISVDYRALKNSDTAMALKQQVLPENLKQFETALKGIGIDTDKDLDQLTFASYRAGKTGVQVVGVAQGQFPMKAFMKKMTVRKVRPIKYHTTDLYPMGNGMLMTFLDDSTLLFGNQTAVQGALNARDGYITNLDANSQMADMMSAVDSAPVWSILDQQGTQNMMRSALGDASKIADYETVKKRLLGSRYTMNFQSGVNFDLDVVTTDSMTAATLSSLVKAGVLYKKMSATPTEKMALESVTVDSDSSNLQLHFKSDDQKFQSLMHSELFAAVSR
;
A
#
# COMPACT_ATOMS: atom_id res chain seq x y z
N MET A 1 51.07 -1.02 -37.07
CA MET A 1 49.76 -1.61 -36.81
C MET A 1 49.42 -1.33 -35.35
N LYS A 2 48.50 -0.35 -35.09
CA LYS A 2 48.05 0.01 -33.73
C LYS A 2 46.71 -0.64 -33.54
N PHE A 3 46.62 -1.61 -32.60
CA PHE A 3 45.36 -2.20 -32.19
C PHE A 3 44.65 -1.22 -31.23
N CYS A 4 43.52 -0.70 -31.66
CA CYS A 4 42.63 0.12 -30.85
C CYS A 4 41.61 -0.82 -30.18
N SER A 5 41.83 -1.15 -28.90
CA SER A 5 40.89 -1.90 -28.09
C SER A 5 39.74 -0.96 -27.67
N VAL A 6 38.60 -1.12 -28.29
CA VAL A 6 37.37 -0.46 -27.83
C VAL A 6 36.81 -1.29 -26.68
N ILE A 7 36.97 -0.79 -25.45
CA ILE A 7 36.29 -1.34 -24.27
C ILE A 7 34.85 -0.82 -24.30
N LEU A 8 33.94 -1.71 -24.70
CA LEU A 8 32.50 -1.47 -24.64
C LEU A 8 32.05 -1.59 -23.17
N LEU A 9 31.96 -0.45 -22.46
CA LEU A 9 31.35 -0.39 -21.13
C LEU A 9 29.84 -0.62 -21.28
N LEU A 10 29.40 -1.85 -21.03
CA LEU A 10 28.00 -2.19 -20.83
C LEU A 10 27.55 -1.56 -19.49
N PHE A 11 26.91 -0.40 -19.57
CA PHE A 11 26.11 0.12 -18.47
C PHE A 11 24.87 -0.77 -18.31
N VAL A 12 24.95 -1.78 -17.49
CA VAL A 12 23.79 -2.49 -16.99
C VAL A 12 23.10 -1.51 -16.04
N THR A 13 22.10 -0.78 -16.54
CA THR A 13 21.17 -0.06 -15.69
C THR A 13 20.33 -1.12 -14.96
N ALA A 14 20.74 -1.47 -13.74
CA ALA A 14 19.92 -2.26 -12.86
C ALA A 14 18.65 -1.45 -12.57
N THR A 15 17.58 -1.75 -13.28
CA THR A 15 16.24 -1.29 -12.86
C THR A 15 15.99 -1.92 -11.50
N ALA A 16 15.97 -1.10 -10.45
CA ALA A 16 15.61 -1.56 -9.11
C ALA A 16 14.15 -2.01 -9.17
N MET A 17 13.94 -3.31 -9.35
CA MET A 17 12.63 -3.93 -9.17
C MET A 17 12.27 -3.85 -7.69
N ALA A 18 11.04 -3.48 -7.38
CA ALA A 18 10.54 -3.54 -6.01
C ALA A 18 10.62 -4.98 -5.50
N MET A 19 10.92 -5.13 -4.21
CA MET A 19 11.05 -6.45 -3.60
C MET A 19 9.65 -7.01 -3.31
N PRO A 20 9.30 -8.21 -3.82
CA PRO A 20 8.06 -8.87 -3.46
C PRO A 20 7.94 -9.09 -1.95
N LEU A 21 6.71 -9.16 -1.45
CA LEU A 21 6.47 -9.41 -0.03
C LEU A 21 7.03 -10.78 0.38
N GLY A 22 7.99 -10.78 1.30
CA GLY A 22 8.69 -11.98 1.76
C GLY A 22 7.78 -12.98 2.46
N THR A 23 8.17 -14.26 2.50
CA THR A 23 7.40 -15.35 3.11
C THR A 23 7.03 -15.06 4.56
N ASN A 24 7.96 -14.54 5.38
CA ASN A 24 7.70 -14.21 6.78
C ASN A 24 6.68 -13.08 6.93
N SER A 25 6.70 -12.11 6.01
CA SER A 25 5.69 -11.05 5.97
C SER A 25 4.31 -11.57 5.58
N ARG A 26 4.23 -12.50 4.62
CA ARG A 26 2.96 -13.10 4.19
C ARG A 26 2.34 -14.01 5.26
N SER A 27 3.18 -14.74 6.00
CA SER A 27 2.73 -15.66 7.04
C SER A 27 1.97 -14.99 8.19
N VAL A 28 2.29 -13.71 8.48
CA VAL A 28 1.65 -12.92 9.56
C VAL A 28 0.43 -12.12 9.10
N VAL A 29 0.07 -12.18 7.82
CA VAL A 29 -1.14 -11.53 7.30
C VAL A 29 -2.30 -12.51 7.38
N PRO A 30 -3.37 -12.23 8.18
CA PRO A 30 -4.55 -13.10 8.23
C PRO A 30 -5.28 -13.18 6.89
N SER A 31 -5.87 -14.33 6.58
CA SER A 31 -6.56 -14.57 5.29
C SER A 31 -7.85 -13.74 5.11
N ASP A 32 -8.52 -13.34 6.20
CA ASP A 32 -9.71 -12.47 6.15
C ASP A 32 -9.32 -11.00 5.95
N LEU A 33 -8.56 -10.78 4.89
CA LEU A 33 -7.95 -9.51 4.52
C LEU A 33 -8.96 -8.63 3.80
N GLN A 34 -9.07 -7.36 4.23
CA GLN A 34 -9.85 -6.34 3.54
C GLN A 34 -8.97 -5.52 2.59
N GLN A 35 -7.75 -5.21 3.02
CA GLN A 35 -6.77 -4.46 2.23
C GLN A 35 -5.35 -4.85 2.62
N LEU A 36 -4.49 -4.96 1.64
CA LEU A 36 -3.05 -5.00 1.79
C LEU A 36 -2.44 -3.87 0.97
N ILE A 37 -1.59 -3.07 1.59
CA ILE A 37 -0.83 -2.01 0.91
C ILE A 37 0.64 -2.17 1.24
N SER A 38 1.50 -2.08 0.25
CA SER A 38 2.95 -2.16 0.40
C SER A 38 3.66 -1.01 -0.29
N VAL A 39 4.72 -0.54 0.35
CA VAL A 39 5.53 0.60 -0.07
C VAL A 39 6.99 0.23 0.01
N ASP A 40 7.69 0.23 -1.13
CA ASP A 40 9.14 0.09 -1.20
C ASP A 40 9.81 1.43 -0.90
N TYR A 41 10.35 1.55 0.31
CA TYR A 41 11.02 2.77 0.79
C TYR A 41 12.30 3.08 0.04
N ARG A 42 13.00 2.06 -0.50
CA ARG A 42 14.23 2.27 -1.29
C ARG A 42 13.89 2.92 -2.62
N ALA A 43 12.83 2.47 -3.27
CA ALA A 43 12.37 3.05 -4.52
C ALA A 43 11.88 4.49 -4.34
N LEU A 44 11.19 4.79 -3.22
CA LEU A 44 10.70 6.14 -2.93
C LEU A 44 11.82 7.15 -2.68
N LYS A 45 12.91 6.74 -2.03
CA LYS A 45 14.06 7.62 -1.73
C LYS A 45 14.69 8.23 -2.98
N ASN A 46 14.53 7.59 -4.13
CA ASN A 46 15.09 8.02 -5.41
C ASN A 46 14.20 9.00 -6.18
N SER A 47 13.08 9.44 -5.59
CA SER A 47 12.14 10.38 -6.22
C SER A 47 11.72 11.47 -5.22
N ASP A 48 12.05 12.73 -5.53
CA ASP A 48 11.64 13.88 -4.73
C ASP A 48 10.11 13.99 -4.66
N THR A 49 9.42 13.68 -5.74
CA THR A 49 7.96 13.66 -5.81
C THR A 49 7.36 12.59 -4.92
N ALA A 50 7.95 11.39 -4.88
CA ALA A 50 7.52 10.33 -3.97
C ALA A 50 7.73 10.72 -2.50
N MET A 51 8.85 11.35 -2.19
CA MET A 51 9.14 11.82 -0.83
C MET A 51 8.19 12.96 -0.41
N ALA A 52 7.87 13.89 -1.31
CA ALA A 52 6.88 14.94 -1.06
C ALA A 52 5.48 14.36 -0.84
N LEU A 53 5.06 13.41 -1.67
CA LEU A 53 3.80 12.68 -1.52
C LEU A 53 3.75 11.95 -0.17
N LYS A 54 4.80 11.23 0.21
CA LYS A 54 4.91 10.56 1.51
C LYS A 54 4.66 11.54 2.66
N GLN A 55 5.30 12.70 2.66
CA GLN A 55 5.14 13.69 3.73
C GLN A 55 3.71 14.24 3.82
N GLN A 56 3.02 14.38 2.70
CA GLN A 56 1.68 14.96 2.64
C GLN A 56 0.57 13.96 2.96
N VAL A 57 0.68 12.73 2.46
CA VAL A 57 -0.37 11.70 2.62
C VAL A 57 -0.12 10.75 3.78
N LEU A 58 1.03 10.84 4.44
CA LEU A 58 1.35 9.92 5.52
C LEU A 58 0.35 10.13 6.68
N PRO A 59 -0.49 9.13 7.01
CA PRO A 59 -1.40 9.24 8.15
C PRO A 59 -0.63 9.51 9.45
N GLU A 60 -1.25 10.23 10.36
CA GLU A 60 -0.61 10.61 11.63
C GLU A 60 -0.11 9.41 12.44
N ASN A 61 -0.83 8.31 12.42
CA ASN A 61 -0.40 7.05 13.04
C ASN A 61 0.90 6.50 12.44
N LEU A 62 1.14 6.70 11.14
CA LEU A 62 2.38 6.27 10.50
C LEU A 62 3.55 7.19 10.83
N LYS A 63 3.33 8.50 10.96
CA LYS A 63 4.34 9.45 11.49
C LYS A 63 4.73 9.09 12.92
N GLN A 64 3.74 8.72 13.73
CA GLN A 64 3.97 8.25 15.10
C GLN A 64 4.77 6.94 15.11
N PHE A 65 4.50 6.03 14.19
CA PHE A 65 5.27 4.80 14.02
C PHE A 65 6.72 5.09 13.65
N GLU A 66 6.99 5.92 12.64
CA GLU A 66 8.37 6.32 12.29
C GLU A 66 9.09 6.97 13.49
N THR A 67 8.39 7.82 14.23
CA THR A 67 8.92 8.45 15.45
C THR A 67 9.24 7.40 16.52
N ALA A 68 8.37 6.41 16.71
CA ALA A 68 8.57 5.33 17.66
C ALA A 68 9.77 4.46 17.28
N LEU A 69 9.95 4.12 15.99
CA LEU A 69 11.11 3.40 15.49
C LEU A 69 12.42 4.17 15.76
N LYS A 70 12.47 5.46 15.43
CA LYS A 70 13.62 6.33 15.74
C LYS A 70 13.90 6.36 17.25
N GLY A 71 12.85 6.40 18.07
CA GLY A 71 12.94 6.33 19.53
C GLY A 71 13.64 5.08 20.05
N ILE A 72 13.51 3.95 19.39
CA ILE A 72 14.16 2.68 19.76
C ILE A 72 15.48 2.44 19.03
N GLY A 73 15.89 3.33 18.12
CA GLY A 73 17.18 3.29 17.43
C GLY A 73 17.15 2.67 16.06
N ILE A 74 15.96 2.55 15.44
CA ILE A 74 15.77 2.16 14.04
C ILE A 74 15.57 3.44 13.24
N ASP A 75 16.46 3.67 12.26
CA ASP A 75 16.37 4.79 11.34
C ASP A 75 15.59 4.35 10.10
N THR A 76 14.34 4.82 9.96
CA THR A 76 13.47 4.44 8.84
C THR A 76 14.05 4.78 7.47
N ASP A 77 14.91 5.79 7.39
CA ASP A 77 15.53 6.19 6.14
C ASP A 77 16.74 5.32 5.75
N LYS A 78 17.31 4.57 6.71
CA LYS A 78 18.47 3.70 6.48
C LYS A 78 18.15 2.22 6.60
N ASP A 79 17.39 1.89 7.65
CA ASP A 79 17.21 0.51 8.09
C ASP A 79 15.96 -0.12 7.48
N LEU A 80 15.03 0.70 6.89
CA LEU A 80 13.78 0.25 6.31
C LEU A 80 13.86 0.15 4.79
N ASP A 81 13.56 -1.02 4.26
CA ASP A 81 13.47 -1.31 2.83
C ASP A 81 12.03 -1.30 2.33
N GLN A 82 11.12 -1.97 3.04
CA GLN A 82 9.71 -2.09 2.66
C GLN A 82 8.81 -1.98 3.88
N LEU A 83 7.66 -1.35 3.70
CA LEU A 83 6.62 -1.23 4.72
C LEU A 83 5.29 -1.70 4.17
N THR A 84 4.65 -2.64 4.85
CA THR A 84 3.38 -3.23 4.44
C THR A 84 2.36 -3.10 5.55
N PHE A 85 1.12 -2.73 5.22
CA PHE A 85 -0.01 -2.70 6.13
C PHE A 85 -1.09 -3.65 5.65
N ALA A 86 -1.59 -4.46 6.56
CA ALA A 86 -2.71 -5.35 6.34
C ALA A 86 -3.89 -4.93 7.21
N SER A 87 -5.00 -4.57 6.58
CA SER A 87 -6.29 -4.38 7.24
C SER A 87 -7.10 -5.66 7.09
N TYR A 88 -7.46 -6.29 8.19
CA TYR A 88 -8.16 -7.57 8.20
C TYR A 88 -9.30 -7.60 9.21
N ARG A 89 -10.29 -8.48 9.02
CA ARG A 89 -11.42 -8.64 9.92
C ARG A 89 -11.07 -9.59 11.05
N ALA A 90 -11.22 -9.11 12.28
CA ALA A 90 -10.94 -9.88 13.49
C ALA A 90 -12.24 -10.18 14.26
N GLY A 91 -13.21 -10.75 13.59
CA GLY A 91 -14.50 -11.14 14.17
C GLY A 91 -15.20 -9.99 14.89
N LYS A 92 -15.49 -10.15 16.18
CA LYS A 92 -16.22 -9.15 16.98
C LYS A 92 -15.45 -7.86 17.24
N THR A 93 -14.13 -7.86 17.08
CA THR A 93 -13.28 -6.67 17.32
C THR A 93 -13.21 -5.75 16.09
N GLY A 94 -13.92 -6.09 15.01
CA GLY A 94 -13.98 -5.31 13.79
C GLY A 94 -12.69 -5.40 12.96
N VAL A 95 -12.43 -4.36 12.18
CA VAL A 95 -11.22 -4.29 11.33
C VAL A 95 -10.02 -3.93 12.20
N GLN A 96 -8.96 -4.73 12.06
CA GLN A 96 -7.66 -4.50 12.69
C GLN A 96 -6.63 -4.16 11.63
N VAL A 97 -5.64 -3.35 11.99
CA VAL A 97 -4.53 -2.99 11.09
C VAL A 97 -3.22 -3.43 11.74
N VAL A 98 -2.47 -4.25 11.01
CA VAL A 98 -1.13 -4.67 11.38
C VAL A 98 -0.12 -4.18 10.36
N GLY A 99 1.05 -3.77 10.82
CA GLY A 99 2.16 -3.36 9.98
C GLY A 99 3.29 -4.39 10.01
N VAL A 100 3.92 -4.58 8.86
CA VAL A 100 5.13 -5.39 8.69
C VAL A 100 6.19 -4.51 8.04
N ALA A 101 7.31 -4.33 8.71
CA ALA A 101 8.47 -3.62 8.18
C ALA A 101 9.56 -4.63 7.83
N GLN A 102 10.11 -4.53 6.62
CA GLN A 102 11.26 -5.31 6.17
C GLN A 102 12.47 -4.39 5.98
N GLY A 103 13.64 -4.87 6.38
CA GLY A 103 14.85 -4.06 6.30
C GLY A 103 16.04 -4.70 7.02
N GLN A 104 17.02 -3.89 7.39
CA GLN A 104 18.20 -4.32 8.13
C GLN A 104 18.18 -3.71 9.53
N PHE A 105 17.67 -4.47 10.50
CA PHE A 105 17.44 -3.94 11.84
C PHE A 105 18.64 -4.19 12.78
N PRO A 106 19.10 -3.18 13.53
CA PRO A 106 20.21 -3.31 14.48
C PRO A 106 19.78 -4.03 15.77
N MET A 107 19.40 -5.32 15.68
CA MET A 107 18.83 -6.14 16.75
C MET A 107 19.65 -6.08 18.05
N LYS A 108 20.99 -6.17 17.98
CA LYS A 108 21.86 -6.11 19.17
C LYS A 108 21.74 -4.76 19.89
N ALA A 109 21.70 -3.66 19.13
CA ALA A 109 21.56 -2.32 19.70
C ALA A 109 20.15 -2.12 20.28
N PHE A 110 19.12 -2.63 19.62
CA PHE A 110 17.75 -2.64 20.12
C PHE A 110 17.65 -3.39 21.46
N MET A 111 18.10 -4.64 21.54
CA MET A 111 18.04 -5.45 22.75
C MET A 111 18.81 -4.82 23.92
N LYS A 112 19.99 -4.26 23.66
CA LYS A 112 20.76 -3.50 24.66
C LYS A 112 19.95 -2.31 25.19
N LYS A 113 19.28 -1.55 24.31
CA LYS A 113 18.47 -0.39 24.65
C LYS A 113 17.25 -0.79 25.51
N MET A 114 16.56 -1.88 25.18
CA MET A 114 15.44 -2.41 25.96
C MET A 114 15.89 -2.81 27.38
N THR A 115 17.03 -3.49 27.49
CA THR A 115 17.61 -3.88 28.78
C THR A 115 17.98 -2.66 29.64
N VAL A 116 18.67 -1.67 29.06
CA VAL A 116 19.05 -0.43 29.77
C VAL A 116 17.80 0.33 30.25
N ARG A 117 16.76 0.39 29.43
CA ARG A 117 15.48 1.06 29.77
C ARG A 117 14.60 0.22 30.69
N LYS A 118 15.01 -1.00 31.03
CA LYS A 118 14.22 -1.95 31.86
C LYS A 118 12.82 -2.20 31.28
N VAL A 119 12.68 -2.18 29.94
CA VAL A 119 11.43 -2.48 29.26
C VAL A 119 11.16 -3.98 29.42
N ARG A 120 10.00 -4.33 29.99
CA ARG A 120 9.55 -5.71 30.11
C ARG A 120 8.66 -6.05 28.93
N PRO A 121 8.99 -7.09 28.14
CA PRO A 121 8.10 -7.54 27.07
C PRO A 121 6.84 -8.19 27.65
N ILE A 122 5.76 -8.11 26.88
CA ILE A 122 4.53 -8.87 27.13
C ILE A 122 4.67 -10.20 26.41
N LYS A 123 4.52 -11.31 27.12
CA LYS A 123 4.55 -12.65 26.52
C LYS A 123 3.24 -12.94 25.79
N TYR A 124 3.33 -13.37 24.54
CA TYR A 124 2.22 -13.93 23.79
C TYR A 124 2.68 -15.23 23.09
N HIS A 125 2.14 -16.36 23.49
CA HIS A 125 2.69 -17.68 23.15
C HIS A 125 4.21 -17.74 23.43
N THR A 126 4.99 -18.04 22.41
CA THR A 126 6.47 -18.07 22.50
C THR A 126 7.15 -16.75 22.16
N THR A 127 6.36 -15.70 21.83
CA THR A 127 6.87 -14.42 21.30
C THR A 127 6.87 -13.33 22.37
N ASP A 128 7.95 -12.55 22.39
CA ASP A 128 8.07 -11.35 23.22
C ASP A 128 7.58 -10.12 22.45
N LEU A 129 6.59 -9.41 23.00
CA LEU A 129 6.03 -8.19 22.45
C LEU A 129 6.55 -6.97 23.22
N TYR A 130 7.20 -6.06 22.53
CA TYR A 130 7.79 -4.86 23.11
C TYR A 130 6.90 -3.64 22.91
N PRO A 131 6.62 -2.84 23.96
CA PRO A 131 5.88 -1.60 23.81
C PRO A 131 6.63 -0.58 22.96
N MET A 132 5.95 0.05 22.00
CA MET A 132 6.48 1.13 21.15
C MET A 132 6.00 2.53 21.55
N GLY A 133 5.04 2.65 22.44
CA GLY A 133 4.29 3.88 22.74
C GLY A 133 2.92 3.89 22.06
N ASN A 134 2.05 4.80 22.51
CA ASN A 134 0.68 4.97 21.98
C ASN A 134 -0.16 3.67 21.91
N GLY A 135 0.09 2.72 22.83
CA GLY A 135 -0.62 1.43 22.85
C GLY A 135 -0.20 0.44 21.75
N MET A 136 0.81 0.77 20.96
CA MET A 136 1.38 -0.14 19.96
C MET A 136 2.38 -1.10 20.59
N LEU A 137 2.41 -2.30 20.04
CA LEU A 137 3.37 -3.35 20.36
C LEU A 137 4.14 -3.71 19.08
N MET A 138 5.34 -4.24 19.27
CA MET A 138 6.16 -4.77 18.17
C MET A 138 6.85 -6.06 18.57
N THR A 139 7.21 -6.84 17.58
CA THR A 139 8.12 -7.99 17.73
C THR A 139 8.91 -8.19 16.45
N PHE A 140 10.11 -8.74 16.57
CA PHE A 140 10.87 -9.20 15.41
C PHE A 140 10.49 -10.64 15.09
N LEU A 141 10.16 -10.90 13.83
CA LEU A 141 9.92 -12.25 13.33
C LEU A 141 11.24 -12.94 12.98
N ASP A 142 12.20 -12.15 12.49
CA ASP A 142 13.59 -12.49 12.21
C ASP A 142 14.44 -11.21 12.18
N ASP A 143 15.72 -11.32 11.77
CA ASP A 143 16.67 -10.19 11.74
C ASP A 143 16.28 -9.10 10.72
N SER A 144 15.38 -9.40 9.80
CA SER A 144 14.98 -8.51 8.69
C SER A 144 13.50 -8.15 8.70
N THR A 145 12.70 -8.72 9.60
CA THR A 145 11.22 -8.55 9.58
C THR A 145 10.70 -8.17 10.96
N LEU A 146 10.07 -7.01 11.01
CA LEU A 146 9.44 -6.44 12.21
C LEU A 146 7.93 -6.40 12.03
N LEU A 147 7.18 -6.99 12.99
CA LEU A 147 5.72 -6.92 13.10
C LEU A 147 5.33 -5.89 14.14
N PHE A 148 4.32 -5.04 13.86
CA PHE A 148 3.84 -4.02 14.79
C PHE A 148 2.36 -3.69 14.60
N GLY A 149 1.75 -3.12 15.63
CA GLY A 149 0.35 -2.70 15.64
C GLY A 149 -0.20 -2.61 17.07
N ASN A 150 -1.51 -2.42 17.21
CA ASN A 150 -2.13 -2.58 18.51
C ASN A 150 -2.08 -4.05 18.97
N GLN A 151 -2.32 -4.29 20.24
CA GLN A 151 -2.21 -5.63 20.82
C GLN A 151 -3.06 -6.68 20.08
N THR A 152 -4.32 -6.37 19.77
CA THR A 152 -5.23 -7.29 19.08
C THR A 152 -4.73 -7.60 17.66
N ALA A 153 -4.25 -6.58 16.96
CA ALA A 153 -3.73 -6.75 15.59
C ALA A 153 -2.46 -7.63 15.57
N VAL A 154 -1.51 -7.36 16.46
CA VAL A 154 -0.26 -8.15 16.55
C VAL A 154 -0.56 -9.60 16.97
N GLN A 155 -1.45 -9.82 17.92
CA GLN A 155 -1.85 -11.15 18.36
C GLN A 155 -2.56 -11.93 17.22
N GLY A 156 -3.45 -11.28 16.47
CA GLY A 156 -4.09 -11.89 15.30
C GLY A 156 -3.09 -12.28 14.21
N ALA A 157 -2.11 -11.42 13.94
CA ALA A 157 -1.04 -11.70 12.99
C ALA A 157 -0.15 -12.88 13.44
N LEU A 158 0.20 -12.95 14.71
CA LEU A 158 0.94 -14.09 15.26
C LEU A 158 0.12 -15.38 15.22
N ASN A 159 -1.19 -15.32 15.46
CA ASN A 159 -2.08 -16.47 15.31
C ASN A 159 -2.09 -17.00 13.86
N ALA A 160 -2.03 -16.10 12.86
CA ALA A 160 -1.92 -16.52 11.47
C ALA A 160 -0.58 -17.23 11.19
N ARG A 161 0.53 -16.68 11.68
CA ARG A 161 1.86 -17.28 11.56
C ARG A 161 1.92 -18.66 12.21
N ASP A 162 1.36 -18.79 13.40
CA ASP A 162 1.45 -20.00 14.23
C ASP A 162 0.38 -21.05 13.84
N GLY A 163 -0.46 -20.76 12.83
CA GLY A 163 -1.46 -21.69 12.30
C GLY A 163 -2.75 -21.79 13.12
N TYR A 164 -2.97 -20.93 14.11
CA TYR A 164 -4.24 -20.86 14.85
C TYR A 164 -5.39 -20.31 14.01
N ILE A 165 -5.08 -19.45 13.03
CA ILE A 165 -5.97 -19.00 11.97
C ILE A 165 -5.24 -19.07 10.63
N THR A 166 -5.99 -19.05 9.52
CA THR A 166 -5.42 -19.08 8.17
C THR A 166 -4.74 -17.75 7.84
N ASN A 167 -3.63 -17.81 7.10
CA ASN A 167 -2.89 -16.64 6.61
C ASN A 167 -3.22 -16.33 5.14
N LEU A 168 -2.57 -15.30 4.58
CA LEU A 168 -2.75 -14.79 3.22
C LEU A 168 -2.61 -15.90 2.15
N ASP A 169 -1.69 -16.84 2.33
CA ASP A 169 -1.45 -17.90 1.35
C ASP A 169 -2.65 -18.86 1.19
N ALA A 170 -3.56 -18.90 2.17
CA ALA A 170 -4.82 -19.63 2.07
C ALA A 170 -5.93 -18.87 1.32
N ASN A 171 -5.73 -17.58 1.01
CA ASN A 171 -6.66 -16.75 0.24
C ASN A 171 -6.14 -16.61 -1.19
N SER A 172 -6.48 -17.58 -2.07
CA SER A 172 -5.99 -17.63 -3.44
C SER A 172 -6.32 -16.37 -4.24
N GLN A 173 -7.54 -15.83 -4.08
CA GLN A 173 -7.94 -14.61 -4.79
C GLN A 173 -7.04 -13.41 -4.45
N MET A 174 -6.78 -13.20 -3.16
CA MET A 174 -5.90 -12.10 -2.73
C MET A 174 -4.44 -12.36 -3.11
N ALA A 175 -3.99 -13.61 -3.05
CA ALA A 175 -2.64 -14.01 -3.48
C ALA A 175 -2.43 -13.77 -4.99
N ASP A 176 -3.41 -14.12 -5.82
CA ASP A 176 -3.37 -13.89 -7.27
C ASP A 176 -3.36 -12.39 -7.59
N MET A 177 -4.21 -11.59 -6.92
CA MET A 177 -4.20 -10.14 -7.09
C MET A 177 -2.87 -9.53 -6.67
N MET A 178 -2.26 -10.01 -5.58
CA MET A 178 -0.96 -9.54 -5.11
C MET A 178 0.15 -9.84 -6.12
N SER A 179 0.21 -11.06 -6.64
CA SER A 179 1.26 -11.47 -7.60
C SER A 179 1.28 -10.63 -8.88
N ALA A 180 0.16 -10.02 -9.22
CA ALA A 180 0.06 -9.15 -10.41
C ALA A 180 0.61 -7.73 -10.17
N VAL A 181 0.86 -7.31 -8.92
CA VAL A 181 1.24 -5.94 -8.55
C VAL A 181 2.46 -5.82 -7.65
N ASP A 182 2.93 -6.90 -7.03
CA ASP A 182 3.95 -6.89 -5.98
C ASP A 182 5.36 -6.48 -6.44
N SER A 183 5.57 -6.34 -7.74
CA SER A 183 6.79 -5.77 -8.34
C SER A 183 6.79 -4.24 -8.42
N ALA A 184 5.67 -3.57 -8.12
CA ALA A 184 5.58 -2.11 -8.15
C ALA A 184 6.10 -1.48 -6.85
N PRO A 185 6.68 -0.26 -6.89
CA PRO A 185 7.20 0.42 -5.70
C PRO A 185 6.13 0.73 -4.65
N VAL A 186 4.93 1.02 -5.10
CA VAL A 186 3.74 1.16 -4.24
C VAL A 186 2.63 0.35 -4.88
N TRP A 187 2.01 -0.52 -4.10
CA TRP A 187 0.89 -1.30 -4.57
C TRP A 187 -0.12 -1.59 -3.45
N SER A 188 -1.34 -1.86 -3.85
CA SER A 188 -2.38 -2.30 -2.92
C SER A 188 -3.33 -3.27 -3.60
N ILE A 189 -3.88 -4.17 -2.80
CA ILE A 189 -4.99 -5.05 -3.16
C ILE A 189 -6.11 -4.89 -2.14
N LEU A 190 -7.35 -4.91 -2.62
CA LEU A 190 -8.55 -4.82 -1.81
C LEU A 190 -9.50 -5.97 -2.16
N ASP A 191 -10.10 -6.55 -1.13
CA ASP A 191 -11.18 -7.53 -1.33
C ASP A 191 -12.46 -6.84 -1.85
N GLN A 192 -13.53 -7.61 -2.00
CA GLN A 192 -14.82 -7.10 -2.45
C GLN A 192 -15.33 -5.92 -1.61
N GLN A 193 -15.31 -6.04 -0.28
CA GLN A 193 -15.82 -5.00 0.62
C GLN A 193 -14.93 -3.76 0.61
N GLY A 194 -13.61 -3.93 0.61
CA GLY A 194 -12.64 -2.84 0.48
C GLY A 194 -12.85 -2.08 -0.82
N THR A 195 -13.01 -2.82 -1.94
CA THR A 195 -13.29 -2.24 -3.26
C THR A 195 -14.61 -1.48 -3.29
N GLN A 196 -15.68 -2.03 -2.70
CA GLN A 196 -16.97 -1.34 -2.60
C GLN A 196 -16.86 -0.03 -1.83
N ASN A 197 -16.12 -0.01 -0.73
CA ASN A 197 -15.89 1.19 0.07
C ASN A 197 -15.07 2.23 -0.70
N MET A 198 -13.98 1.80 -1.35
CA MET A 198 -13.15 2.66 -2.20
C MET A 198 -13.96 3.30 -3.34
N MET A 199 -14.71 2.49 -4.08
CA MET A 199 -15.52 2.98 -5.20
C MET A 199 -16.62 3.92 -4.76
N ARG A 200 -17.29 3.64 -3.62
CA ARG A 200 -18.29 4.56 -3.05
C ARG A 200 -17.66 5.91 -2.70
N SER A 201 -16.50 5.91 -2.09
CA SER A 201 -15.75 7.13 -1.75
C SER A 201 -15.35 7.90 -3.01
N ALA A 202 -14.80 7.21 -4.01
CA ALA A 202 -14.34 7.82 -5.26
C ALA A 202 -15.47 8.41 -6.11
N LEU A 203 -16.60 7.72 -6.19
CA LEU A 203 -17.78 8.20 -6.95
C LEU A 203 -18.55 9.30 -6.21
N GLY A 204 -18.49 9.35 -4.87
CA GLY A 204 -19.20 10.34 -4.08
C GLY A 204 -20.69 10.42 -4.43
N ASP A 205 -21.19 11.64 -4.76
CA ASP A 205 -22.59 11.83 -5.13
C ASP A 205 -23.00 11.16 -6.46
N ALA A 206 -22.06 10.90 -7.35
CA ALA A 206 -22.32 10.16 -8.59
C ALA A 206 -22.80 8.73 -8.31
N SER A 207 -22.43 8.15 -7.17
CA SER A 207 -22.93 6.84 -6.74
C SER A 207 -24.43 6.82 -6.45
N LYS A 208 -25.07 7.97 -6.24
CA LYS A 208 -26.52 8.11 -6.00
C LYS A 208 -27.33 8.23 -7.29
N ILE A 209 -26.69 8.65 -8.40
CA ILE A 209 -27.35 8.95 -9.67
C ILE A 209 -27.51 7.68 -10.51
N ALA A 210 -26.65 6.69 -10.31
CA ALA A 210 -26.59 5.48 -11.12
C ALA A 210 -26.95 4.25 -10.27
N ASP A 211 -27.24 3.14 -10.94
CA ASP A 211 -27.54 1.85 -10.32
C ASP A 211 -26.27 1.20 -9.70
N TYR A 212 -25.54 2.01 -8.90
CA TYR A 212 -24.33 1.59 -8.22
C TYR A 212 -24.60 0.43 -7.25
N GLU A 213 -25.78 0.39 -6.64
CA GLU A 213 -26.16 -0.69 -5.71
C GLU A 213 -26.22 -2.06 -6.41
N THR A 214 -26.57 -2.08 -7.71
CA THR A 214 -26.50 -3.30 -8.51
C THR A 214 -25.08 -3.65 -8.91
N VAL A 215 -24.33 -2.65 -9.36
CA VAL A 215 -22.91 -2.84 -9.80
C VAL A 215 -22.02 -3.28 -8.64
N LYS A 216 -22.17 -2.67 -7.45
CA LYS A 216 -21.30 -2.96 -6.30
C LYS A 216 -21.33 -4.43 -5.87
N LYS A 217 -22.49 -5.12 -6.01
CA LYS A 217 -22.62 -6.54 -5.65
C LYS A 217 -21.81 -7.46 -6.58
N ARG A 218 -21.44 -6.96 -7.76
CA ARG A 218 -20.68 -7.68 -8.78
C ARG A 218 -19.18 -7.31 -8.80
N LEU A 219 -18.75 -6.45 -7.88
CA LEU A 219 -17.32 -6.21 -7.65
C LEU A 219 -16.72 -7.41 -6.93
N LEU A 220 -15.56 -7.88 -7.37
CA LEU A 220 -14.84 -8.99 -6.75
C LEU A 220 -13.66 -8.52 -5.92
N GLY A 221 -12.98 -7.48 -6.38
CA GLY A 221 -11.81 -6.92 -5.73
C GLY A 221 -11.20 -5.81 -6.58
N SER A 222 -10.14 -5.19 -6.08
CA SER A 222 -9.37 -4.22 -6.84
C SER A 222 -7.90 -4.27 -6.47
N ARG A 223 -7.06 -3.80 -7.39
CA ARG A 223 -5.62 -3.65 -7.17
C ARG A 223 -5.17 -2.35 -7.81
N TYR A 224 -4.19 -1.70 -7.21
CA TYR A 224 -3.55 -0.55 -7.82
C TYR A 224 -2.05 -0.57 -7.64
N THR A 225 -1.38 0.10 -8.55
CA THR A 225 0.06 0.36 -8.47
C THR A 225 0.33 1.84 -8.63
N MET A 226 1.42 2.30 -8.04
CA MET A 226 1.95 3.63 -8.29
C MET A 226 3.47 3.53 -8.43
N ASN A 227 4.02 4.18 -9.43
CA ASN A 227 5.45 4.31 -9.61
C ASN A 227 5.83 5.76 -9.93
N PHE A 228 7.11 6.09 -9.73
CA PHE A 228 7.66 7.43 -9.80
C PHE A 228 8.79 7.54 -10.82
N GLN A 229 8.84 6.63 -11.78
CA GLN A 229 9.79 6.68 -12.89
C GLN A 229 9.26 7.61 -13.96
N SER A 230 9.98 8.71 -14.24
CA SER A 230 9.59 9.72 -15.24
C SER A 230 8.23 10.37 -14.93
N GLY A 231 8.05 10.83 -13.69
CA GLY A 231 6.81 11.38 -13.18
C GLY A 231 6.02 10.37 -12.36
N VAL A 232 4.73 10.62 -12.16
CA VAL A 232 3.84 9.74 -11.41
C VAL A 232 2.95 8.97 -12.36
N ASN A 233 2.96 7.65 -12.25
CA ASN A 233 2.06 6.75 -12.96
C ASN A 233 1.27 5.96 -11.92
N PHE A 234 -0.05 6.02 -12.03
CA PHE A 234 -0.99 5.30 -11.17
C PHE A 234 -1.92 4.45 -12.06
N ASP A 235 -2.03 3.18 -11.74
CA ASP A 235 -2.87 2.21 -12.43
C ASP A 235 -3.80 1.56 -11.42
N LEU A 236 -5.10 1.54 -11.69
CA LEU A 236 -6.11 0.88 -10.88
C LEU A 236 -6.91 -0.09 -11.75
N ASP A 237 -6.95 -1.35 -11.32
CA ASP A 237 -7.83 -2.37 -11.86
C ASP A 237 -8.93 -2.70 -10.85
N VAL A 238 -10.19 -2.65 -11.27
CA VAL A 238 -11.33 -3.14 -10.51
C VAL A 238 -11.87 -4.40 -11.18
N VAL A 239 -11.75 -5.52 -10.50
CA VAL A 239 -12.20 -6.83 -10.99
C VAL A 239 -13.69 -7.00 -10.73
N THR A 240 -14.42 -7.37 -11.76
CA THR A 240 -15.87 -7.60 -11.71
C THR A 240 -16.25 -9.01 -12.15
N THR A 241 -17.49 -9.41 -11.95
CA THR A 241 -17.98 -10.74 -12.33
C THR A 241 -18.10 -10.94 -13.85
N ASP A 242 -18.24 -9.87 -14.63
CA ASP A 242 -18.52 -9.93 -16.07
C ASP A 242 -18.19 -8.63 -16.81
N SER A 243 -18.05 -8.70 -18.11
CA SER A 243 -17.69 -7.58 -18.98
C SER A 243 -18.75 -6.46 -19.04
N MET A 244 -20.04 -6.80 -18.90
CA MET A 244 -21.11 -5.81 -18.87
C MET A 244 -21.01 -4.95 -17.61
N THR A 245 -20.74 -5.57 -16.46
CA THR A 245 -20.49 -4.86 -15.20
C THR A 245 -19.28 -3.95 -15.30
N ALA A 246 -18.17 -4.42 -15.89
CA ALA A 246 -16.96 -3.62 -16.10
C ALA A 246 -17.26 -2.41 -17.01
N ALA A 247 -17.96 -2.59 -18.11
CA ALA A 247 -18.35 -1.51 -19.04
C ALA A 247 -19.28 -0.48 -18.37
N THR A 248 -20.25 -0.95 -17.59
CA THR A 248 -21.16 -0.07 -16.84
C THR A 248 -20.37 0.76 -15.83
N LEU A 249 -19.48 0.13 -15.06
CA LEU A 249 -18.64 0.81 -14.07
C LEU A 249 -17.70 1.82 -14.76
N SER A 250 -17.10 1.47 -15.91
CA SER A 250 -16.28 2.37 -16.71
C SER A 250 -17.07 3.62 -17.13
N SER A 251 -18.31 3.43 -17.59
CA SER A 251 -19.18 4.55 -17.97
C SER A 251 -19.51 5.46 -16.77
N LEU A 252 -19.76 4.89 -15.60
CA LEU A 252 -19.99 5.64 -14.36
C LEU A 252 -18.78 6.46 -13.93
N VAL A 253 -17.60 5.86 -13.97
CA VAL A 253 -16.34 6.56 -13.62
C VAL A 253 -16.06 7.66 -14.62
N LYS A 254 -16.23 7.43 -15.94
CA LYS A 254 -16.10 8.47 -16.97
C LYS A 254 -17.05 9.64 -16.73
N ALA A 255 -18.31 9.35 -16.39
CA ALA A 255 -19.30 10.38 -16.04
C ALA A 255 -18.88 11.17 -14.79
N GLY A 256 -18.37 10.49 -13.76
CA GLY A 256 -17.86 11.13 -12.56
C GLY A 256 -16.66 12.06 -12.83
N VAL A 257 -15.72 11.63 -13.67
CA VAL A 257 -14.60 12.46 -14.12
C VAL A 257 -15.07 13.69 -14.88
N LEU A 258 -16.03 13.55 -15.80
CA LEU A 258 -16.61 14.66 -16.54
C LEU A 258 -17.34 15.66 -15.60
N TYR A 259 -18.12 15.15 -14.66
CA TYR A 259 -18.81 15.99 -13.67
C TYR A 259 -17.80 16.79 -12.83
N LYS A 260 -16.75 16.14 -12.34
CA LYS A 260 -15.68 16.84 -11.60
C LYS A 260 -14.98 17.92 -12.44
N LYS A 261 -14.76 17.68 -13.74
CA LYS A 261 -14.15 18.69 -14.64
C LYS A 261 -14.98 19.97 -14.75
N MET A 262 -16.30 19.92 -14.55
CA MET A 262 -17.16 21.12 -14.66
C MET A 262 -16.87 22.14 -13.56
N SER A 263 -16.54 21.72 -12.36
CA SER A 263 -16.25 22.56 -11.19
C SER A 263 -14.76 22.68 -10.84
N ALA A 264 -13.90 21.97 -11.57
CA ALA A 264 -12.46 21.89 -11.27
C ALA A 264 -11.71 23.16 -11.64
N THR A 265 -10.67 23.49 -10.87
CA THR A 265 -9.68 24.51 -11.19
C THR A 265 -8.86 24.14 -12.44
N PRO A 266 -8.13 25.08 -13.07
CA PRO A 266 -7.30 24.76 -14.23
C PRO A 266 -6.29 23.63 -13.96
N THR A 267 -5.64 23.61 -12.80
CA THR A 267 -4.69 22.56 -12.41
C THR A 267 -5.39 21.19 -12.27
N GLU A 268 -6.55 21.16 -11.65
CA GLU A 268 -7.34 19.95 -11.49
C GLU A 268 -7.89 19.43 -12.82
N LYS A 269 -8.29 20.34 -13.74
CA LYS A 269 -8.71 19.97 -15.11
C LYS A 269 -7.59 19.26 -15.85
N MET A 270 -6.38 19.80 -15.82
CA MET A 270 -5.22 19.14 -16.44
C MET A 270 -4.96 17.75 -15.85
N ALA A 271 -5.08 17.60 -14.54
CA ALA A 271 -4.95 16.29 -13.91
C ALA A 271 -6.05 15.32 -14.34
N LEU A 272 -7.31 15.77 -14.36
CA LEU A 272 -8.45 14.96 -14.80
C LEU A 272 -8.40 14.62 -16.31
N GLU A 273 -7.70 15.42 -17.13
CA GLU A 273 -7.42 15.12 -18.54
C GLU A 273 -6.38 14.01 -18.72
N SER A 274 -5.51 13.85 -17.72
CA SER A 274 -4.51 12.78 -17.70
C SER A 274 -5.06 11.44 -17.22
N VAL A 275 -6.34 11.39 -16.83
CA VAL A 275 -7.03 10.15 -16.43
C VAL A 275 -7.65 9.51 -17.66
N THR A 276 -7.27 8.27 -17.93
CA THR A 276 -7.96 7.39 -18.90
C THR A 276 -8.71 6.30 -18.16
N VAL A 277 -9.89 5.99 -18.63
CA VAL A 277 -10.76 4.96 -18.02
C VAL A 277 -11.26 4.06 -19.14
N ASP A 278 -10.94 2.77 -19.03
CA ASP A 278 -11.33 1.77 -20.01
C ASP A 278 -11.90 0.52 -19.33
N SER A 279 -12.43 -0.40 -20.09
CA SER A 279 -12.82 -1.72 -19.62
C SER A 279 -12.28 -2.77 -20.57
N ASP A 280 -11.63 -3.77 -20.00
CA ASP A 280 -11.14 -4.95 -20.73
C ASP A 280 -11.64 -6.21 -20.03
N SER A 281 -12.33 -7.04 -20.81
CA SER A 281 -12.96 -8.26 -20.30
C SER A 281 -13.85 -7.96 -19.09
N SER A 282 -13.55 -8.49 -17.92
CA SER A 282 -14.28 -8.24 -16.67
C SER A 282 -13.61 -7.19 -15.76
N ASN A 283 -12.67 -6.39 -16.27
CA ASN A 283 -11.95 -5.40 -15.48
C ASN A 283 -12.27 -3.98 -15.94
N LEU A 284 -12.54 -3.08 -14.97
CA LEU A 284 -12.39 -1.65 -15.17
C LEU A 284 -10.91 -1.31 -14.99
N GLN A 285 -10.36 -0.55 -15.93
CA GLN A 285 -8.99 -0.04 -15.86
C GLN A 285 -8.99 1.48 -15.82
N LEU A 286 -8.27 2.04 -14.85
CA LEU A 286 -8.04 3.48 -14.75
C LEU A 286 -6.54 3.72 -14.74
N HIS A 287 -6.08 4.57 -15.64
CA HIS A 287 -4.69 5.01 -15.73
C HIS A 287 -4.60 6.51 -15.52
N PHE A 288 -3.64 6.92 -14.72
CA PHE A 288 -3.29 8.32 -14.54
C PHE A 288 -1.80 8.48 -14.72
N LYS A 289 -1.39 9.45 -15.53
CA LYS A 289 0.02 9.79 -15.73
C LYS A 289 0.22 11.29 -15.65
N SER A 290 1.23 11.72 -14.88
CA SER A 290 1.60 13.12 -14.73
C SER A 290 3.11 13.26 -14.65
N ASP A 291 3.66 14.35 -15.18
CA ASP A 291 5.02 14.73 -14.86
C ASP A 291 5.12 15.22 -13.40
N ASP A 292 6.35 15.25 -12.86
CA ASP A 292 6.61 15.60 -11.46
C ASP A 292 6.07 17.00 -11.10
N GLN A 293 6.24 17.99 -11.97
CA GLN A 293 5.87 19.36 -11.73
C GLN A 293 4.34 19.55 -11.62
N LYS A 294 3.61 18.93 -12.56
CA LYS A 294 2.14 18.94 -12.55
C LYS A 294 1.58 18.18 -11.35
N PHE A 295 2.19 17.03 -11.02
CA PHE A 295 1.77 16.27 -9.87
C PHE A 295 2.01 16.99 -8.55
N GLN A 296 3.16 17.65 -8.37
CA GLN A 296 3.42 18.50 -7.21
C GLN A 296 2.39 19.64 -7.09
N SER A 297 2.03 20.26 -8.21
CA SER A 297 0.96 21.28 -8.22
C SER A 297 -0.41 20.70 -7.83
N LEU A 298 -0.70 19.47 -8.30
CA LEU A 298 -1.93 18.77 -7.95
C LEU A 298 -2.01 18.42 -6.47
N MET A 299 -0.90 18.02 -5.84
CA MET A 299 -0.87 17.69 -4.41
C MET A 299 -1.36 18.84 -3.50
N HIS A 300 -1.25 20.09 -3.94
CA HIS A 300 -1.75 21.26 -3.21
C HIS A 300 -3.22 21.61 -3.53
N SER A 301 -3.92 20.82 -4.34
CA SER A 301 -5.31 21.09 -4.75
C SER A 301 -6.34 20.51 -3.76
N GLU A 302 -7.55 21.07 -3.80
CA GLU A 302 -8.69 20.52 -3.06
C GLU A 302 -9.09 19.12 -3.54
N LEU A 303 -8.92 18.83 -4.84
CA LEU A 303 -9.17 17.52 -5.41
C LEU A 303 -8.27 16.46 -4.76
N PHE A 304 -6.98 16.75 -4.63
CA PHE A 304 -6.04 15.84 -3.99
C PHE A 304 -6.38 15.64 -2.50
N ALA A 305 -6.68 16.72 -1.78
CA ALA A 305 -7.10 16.64 -0.39
C ALA A 305 -8.37 15.80 -0.18
N ALA A 306 -9.28 15.79 -1.16
CA ALA A 306 -10.52 15.00 -1.11
C ALA A 306 -10.29 13.49 -1.34
N VAL A 307 -9.27 13.10 -2.13
CA VAL A 307 -8.98 11.69 -2.45
C VAL A 307 -7.91 11.07 -1.57
N SER A 308 -7.15 11.86 -0.84
CA SER A 308 -6.07 11.42 0.06
C SER A 308 -6.50 11.25 1.52
N ARG A 309 -7.75 11.58 1.85
CA ARG A 309 -8.38 11.39 3.17
C ARG A 309 -9.17 10.08 3.21
#